data_d6092c60a2fef02f0fbbf8fecd8eb8bb
#
_entry.id   d6092c60a2fef02f0fbbf8fecd8eb8bb
#
_cell.length_a   1.000
_cell.length_b   1.000
_cell.length_c   1.000
_cell.angle_alpha   90.00
_cell.angle_beta   90.00
_cell.angle_gamma   90.00
#
_symmetry.space_group_name_H-M   'P 1'
#
loop_
_entity.id
_entity.type
_entity.pdbx_description
1 polymer ?
#
loop_
_entity_poly.entity_id
_entity_poly.type
_entity_poly.pdbx_seq_one_letter_code
_entity_poly.pdbx_strand_id
1 'polypeptide(L)'
;MQTFRPALVPLLLLLTWAIPATAKPAKVHSVNLGAIRKVPYTPPEATPDNKSEDSSTLRIRPLFVDGNQKDWTVGEVHDVTDRTFVVRRALRINDSLPAEAPRWTWQPGSWLQVDRITGHITALHLPDYDPQVSDLVWFRDYAAYCGIATTGKGGVVAVIAELGSHKPIVQKIIAPWPEPDAKHPVCARAIWQRTPMRATLQLTGGQPATYDVVGTISLIEDDNDGPDD
;
A
#
# COMPACT_ATOMS: atom_id res chain seq x y z
N MET A 1 17.32 -74.35 -47.70
CA MET A 1 16.18 -74.16 -46.82
C MET A 1 16.63 -73.79 -45.43
N GLN A 2 16.63 -72.49 -45.08
CA GLN A 2 17.01 -72.01 -43.77
C GLN A 2 15.74 -71.46 -43.11
N THR A 3 15.34 -72.11 -42.03
CA THR A 3 14.20 -71.76 -41.20
C THR A 3 14.54 -70.67 -40.23
N PHE A 4 13.97 -69.47 -40.42
CA PHE A 4 14.05 -68.38 -39.46
C PHE A 4 13.09 -68.63 -38.29
N ARG A 5 13.61 -68.64 -37.07
CA ARG A 5 12.85 -68.63 -35.82
C ARG A 5 12.68 -67.20 -35.34
N PRO A 6 11.50 -66.68 -35.07
CA PRO A 6 11.35 -65.38 -34.44
C PRO A 6 11.57 -65.50 -32.92
N ALA A 7 12.50 -64.70 -32.40
CA ALA A 7 12.68 -64.53 -30.97
C ALA A 7 11.65 -63.56 -30.41
N LEU A 8 10.79 -64.05 -29.51
CA LEU A 8 9.86 -63.26 -28.71
C LEU A 8 10.66 -62.51 -27.60
N VAL A 9 10.74 -61.18 -27.68
CA VAL A 9 11.24 -60.32 -26.65
C VAL A 9 10.06 -59.97 -25.71
N PRO A 10 10.14 -60.29 -24.41
CA PRO A 10 9.09 -59.86 -23.47
C PRO A 10 9.25 -58.37 -23.15
N LEU A 11 8.26 -57.57 -23.51
CA LEU A 11 8.14 -56.17 -23.14
C LEU A 11 7.75 -56.06 -21.66
N LEU A 12 8.72 -55.77 -20.79
CA LEU A 12 8.52 -55.49 -19.36
C LEU A 12 7.90 -54.10 -19.23
N LEU A 13 6.58 -54.03 -18.99
CA LEU A 13 5.89 -52.78 -18.61
C LEU A 13 6.22 -52.47 -17.16
N LEU A 14 7.13 -51.51 -16.97
CA LEU A 14 7.40 -50.86 -15.68
C LEU A 14 6.24 -49.89 -15.36
N LEU A 15 5.26 -50.35 -14.58
CA LEU A 15 4.26 -49.46 -13.95
C LEU A 15 5.00 -48.60 -12.86
N THR A 16 5.35 -47.39 -13.21
CA THR A 16 5.79 -46.38 -12.22
C THR A 16 4.58 -45.88 -11.44
N TRP A 17 4.41 -46.34 -10.23
CA TRP A 17 3.46 -45.79 -9.29
C TRP A 17 3.89 -44.36 -8.93
N ALA A 18 3.24 -43.35 -9.50
CA ALA A 18 3.38 -41.95 -9.08
C ALA A 18 2.75 -41.82 -7.67
N ILE A 19 3.59 -41.76 -6.65
CA ILE A 19 3.18 -41.45 -5.29
C ILE A 19 2.72 -39.99 -5.30
N PRO A 20 1.44 -39.68 -4.98
CA PRO A 20 1.01 -38.30 -4.88
C PRO A 20 1.81 -37.63 -3.77
N ALA A 21 2.61 -36.61 -4.13
CA ALA A 21 3.29 -35.77 -3.15
C ALA A 21 2.19 -35.05 -2.35
N THR A 22 1.97 -35.44 -1.11
CA THR A 22 1.10 -34.74 -0.17
C THR A 22 1.72 -33.38 0.10
N ALA A 23 1.21 -32.33 -0.55
CA ALA A 23 1.61 -30.97 -0.29
C ALA A 23 1.33 -30.64 1.19
N LYS A 24 2.38 -30.29 1.94
CA LYS A 24 2.25 -29.87 3.33
C LYS A 24 1.27 -28.68 3.37
N PRO A 25 0.22 -28.68 4.22
CA PRO A 25 -0.70 -27.58 4.29
C PRO A 25 0.05 -26.28 4.57
N ALA A 26 -0.27 -25.22 3.84
CA ALA A 26 0.33 -23.91 4.05
C ALA A 26 0.04 -23.45 5.48
N LYS A 27 1.08 -23.05 6.19
CA LYS A 27 0.92 -22.50 7.54
C LYS A 27 0.17 -21.18 7.46
N VAL A 28 -0.98 -21.09 8.13
CA VAL A 28 -1.71 -19.84 8.31
C VAL A 28 -1.07 -19.09 9.48
N HIS A 29 -0.69 -17.85 9.22
CA HIS A 29 -0.08 -16.98 10.22
C HIS A 29 -1.15 -16.15 10.94
N SER A 30 -0.91 -15.83 12.21
CA SER A 30 -1.75 -14.92 12.97
C SER A 30 -1.20 -13.50 12.84
N VAL A 31 -1.96 -12.61 12.20
CA VAL A 31 -1.60 -11.19 12.05
C VAL A 31 -2.54 -10.34 12.88
N ASN A 32 -2.00 -9.53 13.78
CA ASN A 32 -2.81 -8.63 14.61
C ASN A 32 -2.08 -7.32 14.93
N LEU A 33 -2.86 -6.32 15.31
CA LEU A 33 -2.37 -5.02 15.77
C LEU A 33 -2.59 -4.93 17.28
N GLY A 34 -1.55 -4.55 18.00
CA GLY A 34 -1.62 -4.38 19.44
C GLY A 34 -2.30 -3.09 19.88
N ALA A 35 -2.25 -2.83 21.19
CA ALA A 35 -2.84 -1.64 21.78
C ALA A 35 -2.21 -0.34 21.27
N ILE A 36 -3.03 0.69 21.13
CA ILE A 36 -2.58 2.03 20.72
C ILE A 36 -1.76 2.66 21.87
N ARG A 37 -0.64 3.27 21.51
CA ARG A 37 0.20 4.08 22.37
C ARG A 37 0.33 5.48 21.81
N LYS A 38 0.29 6.50 22.69
CA LYS A 38 0.64 7.88 22.33
C LYS A 38 2.15 8.07 22.51
N VAL A 39 2.81 8.62 21.52
CA VAL A 39 4.26 8.89 21.50
C VAL A 39 4.52 10.30 21.03
N PRO A 40 5.63 10.95 21.49
CA PRO A 40 5.98 12.29 21.04
C PRO A 40 6.28 12.30 19.53
N TYR A 41 5.81 13.34 18.87
CA TYR A 41 5.98 13.59 17.46
C TYR A 41 6.31 15.05 17.22
N THR A 42 7.26 15.33 16.36
CA THR A 42 7.52 16.68 15.87
C THR A 42 7.07 16.74 14.42
N PRO A 43 5.95 17.42 14.12
CA PRO A 43 5.51 17.56 12.73
C PRO A 43 6.57 18.34 11.95
N PRO A 44 6.79 18.00 10.66
CA PRO A 44 7.61 18.83 9.79
C PRO A 44 6.94 20.22 9.72
N GLU A 45 7.67 21.26 10.08
CA GLU A 45 7.28 22.66 10.18
C GLU A 45 5.76 22.91 10.22
N ALA A 46 5.21 22.83 11.44
CA ALA A 46 3.80 23.10 11.63
C ALA A 46 3.51 24.55 11.20
N THR A 47 2.58 24.73 10.30
CA THR A 47 1.91 26.01 10.09
C THR A 47 1.55 26.59 11.47
N PRO A 48 1.83 27.87 11.75
CA PRO A 48 1.71 28.47 13.09
C PRO A 48 0.34 28.37 13.75
N ASP A 49 -0.70 28.02 12.99
CA ASP A 49 -2.10 28.03 13.41
C ASP A 49 -2.62 26.73 14.04
N ASN A 50 -1.84 25.66 14.07
CA ASN A 50 -2.30 24.36 14.60
C ASN A 50 -1.48 23.89 15.80
N LYS A 51 -1.47 24.70 16.88
CA LYS A 51 -0.93 24.32 18.19
C LYS A 51 -1.97 23.57 19.04
N SER A 52 -2.61 22.51 18.52
CA SER A 52 -3.34 21.62 19.42
C SER A 52 -2.37 20.58 20.00
N GLU A 53 -2.53 20.23 21.28
CA GLU A 53 -1.72 19.17 21.94
C GLU A 53 -1.74 17.85 21.13
N ASP A 54 -2.76 17.60 20.33
CA ASP A 54 -2.87 16.45 19.43
C ASP A 54 -1.88 16.51 18.25
N SER A 55 -1.36 17.70 17.87
CA SER A 55 -0.39 17.82 16.78
C SER A 55 1.02 17.36 17.16
N SER A 56 1.32 17.24 18.45
CA SER A 56 2.63 16.82 18.98
C SER A 56 2.70 15.34 19.37
N THR A 57 1.64 14.57 19.12
CA THR A 57 1.58 13.16 19.48
C THR A 57 1.12 12.29 18.33
N LEU A 58 1.79 11.15 18.14
CA LEU A 58 1.33 10.09 17.25
C LEU A 58 0.68 8.96 18.05
N ARG A 59 -0.40 8.41 17.50
CA ARG A 59 -1.02 7.18 17.97
C ARG A 59 -0.43 6.03 17.17
N ILE A 60 0.48 5.29 17.79
CA ILE A 60 1.12 4.13 17.18
C ILE A 60 0.63 2.84 17.82
N ARG A 61 0.72 1.74 17.09
CA ARG A 61 0.45 0.39 17.60
C ARG A 61 1.40 -0.62 16.96
N PRO A 62 1.82 -1.65 17.70
CA PRO A 62 2.68 -2.69 17.15
C PRO A 62 1.89 -3.59 16.20
N LEU A 63 2.54 -4.00 15.12
CA LEU A 63 2.08 -5.03 14.19
C LEU A 63 2.77 -6.35 14.56
N PHE A 64 1.97 -7.36 14.87
CA PHE A 64 2.44 -8.69 15.25
C PHE A 64 2.15 -9.71 14.14
N VAL A 65 3.08 -10.63 13.96
CA VAL A 65 2.90 -11.86 13.19
C VAL A 65 3.33 -13.03 14.06
N ASP A 66 2.45 -13.99 14.30
CA ASP A 66 2.67 -15.13 15.21
C ASP A 66 3.13 -14.71 16.61
N GLY A 67 2.55 -13.64 17.14
CA GLY A 67 2.90 -13.07 18.45
C GLY A 67 4.22 -12.30 18.49
N ASN A 68 5.01 -12.30 17.40
CA ASN A 68 6.25 -11.54 17.30
C ASN A 68 5.98 -10.16 16.71
N GLN A 69 6.43 -9.12 17.38
CA GLN A 69 6.37 -7.76 16.84
C GLN A 69 7.27 -7.64 15.61
N LYS A 70 6.70 -7.23 14.50
CA LYS A 70 7.41 -7.04 13.22
C LYS A 70 7.66 -5.58 12.92
N ASP A 71 6.70 -4.72 13.23
CA ASP A 71 6.78 -3.30 12.92
C ASP A 71 5.94 -2.46 13.90
N TRP A 72 6.04 -1.15 13.76
CA TRP A 72 5.14 -0.19 14.35
C TRP A 72 4.32 0.50 13.26
N THR A 73 3.05 0.72 13.53
CA THR A 73 2.13 1.35 12.57
C THR A 73 1.48 2.59 13.16
N VAL A 74 1.04 3.50 12.30
CA VAL A 74 0.37 4.75 12.63
C VAL A 74 -0.85 4.94 11.72
N GLY A 75 -1.88 5.59 12.24
CA GLY A 75 -3.11 5.86 11.51
C GLY A 75 -4.06 4.67 11.46
N GLU A 76 -5.04 4.78 10.58
CA GLU A 76 -6.07 3.76 10.38
C GLU A 76 -5.59 2.67 9.43
N VAL A 77 -6.12 1.48 9.62
CA VAL A 77 -5.96 0.36 8.70
C VAL A 77 -7.00 0.50 7.60
N HIS A 78 -6.59 0.30 6.37
CA HIS A 78 -7.50 0.18 5.25
C HIS A 78 -7.51 -1.25 4.74
N ASP A 79 -8.66 -1.91 4.86
CA ASP A 79 -8.88 -3.26 4.33
C ASP A 79 -9.08 -3.20 2.83
N VAL A 80 -8.17 -3.83 2.09
CA VAL A 80 -8.24 -3.94 0.62
C VAL A 80 -9.09 -5.14 0.25
N THR A 81 -8.84 -6.25 0.92
CA THR A 81 -9.61 -7.51 0.82
C THR A 81 -9.66 -8.14 2.22
N ASP A 82 -10.43 -9.21 2.40
CA ASP A 82 -10.42 -10.01 3.63
C ASP A 82 -9.03 -10.54 3.98
N ARG A 83 -8.20 -10.75 2.98
CA ARG A 83 -6.83 -11.26 3.11
C ARG A 83 -5.79 -10.16 3.30
N THR A 84 -5.98 -8.99 2.69
CA THR A 84 -4.94 -7.97 2.56
C THR A 84 -5.41 -6.64 3.11
N PHE A 85 -4.58 -5.99 3.91
CA PHE A 85 -4.79 -4.61 4.33
C PHE A 85 -3.53 -3.77 4.12
N VAL A 86 -3.72 -2.46 4.11
CA VAL A 86 -2.63 -1.49 4.09
C VAL A 86 -2.67 -0.62 5.35
N VAL A 87 -1.49 -0.24 5.82
CA VAL A 87 -1.33 0.60 7.00
C VAL A 87 -0.04 1.41 6.89
N ARG A 88 0.01 2.59 7.48
CA ARG A 88 1.21 3.40 7.47
C ARG A 88 2.19 2.93 8.55
N ARG A 89 3.45 2.80 8.21
CA ARG A 89 4.54 2.48 9.14
C ARG A 89 4.82 3.66 10.07
N ALA A 90 5.15 3.40 11.32
CA ALA A 90 5.72 4.39 12.22
C ALA A 90 7.21 4.11 12.40
N LEU A 91 8.03 5.11 12.14
CA LEU A 91 9.48 5.03 12.28
C LEU A 91 9.93 5.75 13.54
N ARG A 92 10.85 5.13 14.27
CA ARG A 92 11.57 5.77 15.37
C ARG A 92 12.93 6.21 14.85
N ILE A 93 13.18 7.51 14.83
CA ILE A 93 14.42 8.08 14.33
C ILE A 93 15.17 8.83 15.45
N ASN A 94 16.48 8.87 15.34
CA ASN A 94 17.30 9.71 16.19
C ASN A 94 17.45 11.07 15.51
N ASP A 95 16.95 12.11 16.15
CA ASP A 95 16.91 13.49 15.68
C ASP A 95 18.00 14.38 16.35
N SER A 96 19.01 13.77 16.99
CA SER A 96 20.12 14.52 17.58
C SER A 96 21.19 14.87 16.55
N LEU A 97 21.85 16.00 16.77
CA LEU A 97 23.04 16.35 16.00
C LEU A 97 24.22 15.42 16.34
N PRO A 98 25.22 15.33 15.45
CA PRO A 98 26.45 14.61 15.75
C PRO A 98 27.07 15.10 17.07
N ALA A 99 27.48 14.16 17.91
CA ALA A 99 28.05 14.40 19.26
C ALA A 99 27.07 14.83 20.37
N GLU A 100 25.77 14.91 20.10
CA GLU A 100 24.72 15.08 21.10
C GLU A 100 24.18 13.74 21.62
N ALA A 101 23.56 13.78 22.81
CA ALA A 101 22.83 12.60 23.32
C ALA A 101 21.68 12.25 22.39
N PRO A 102 21.43 10.92 22.14
CA PRO A 102 20.36 10.51 21.24
C PRO A 102 19.00 11.04 21.64
N ARG A 103 18.32 11.76 20.72
CA ARG A 103 16.96 12.25 20.85
C ARG A 103 16.03 11.48 19.92
N TRP A 104 15.31 10.52 20.49
CA TRP A 104 14.43 9.66 19.72
C TRP A 104 13.07 10.30 19.51
N THR A 105 12.66 10.44 18.27
CA THR A 105 11.34 10.90 17.84
C THR A 105 10.64 9.86 16.98
N TRP A 106 9.32 10.00 16.84
CA TRP A 106 8.55 9.13 15.97
C TRP A 106 8.07 9.91 14.75
N GLN A 107 8.04 9.26 13.60
CA GLN A 107 7.55 9.86 12.36
C GLN A 107 6.74 8.84 11.55
N PRO A 108 5.72 9.31 10.78
CA PRO A 108 5.08 8.48 9.79
C PRO A 108 6.08 8.08 8.70
N GLY A 109 6.15 6.79 8.41
CA GLY A 109 7.02 6.22 7.37
C GLY A 109 6.25 5.86 6.09
N SER A 110 6.78 4.89 5.35
CA SER A 110 6.15 4.33 4.16
C SER A 110 4.86 3.56 4.50
N TRP A 111 4.03 3.37 3.50
CA TRP A 111 2.89 2.46 3.59
C TRP A 111 3.35 1.02 3.50
N LEU A 112 2.68 0.15 4.24
CA LEU A 112 2.90 -1.29 4.28
C LEU A 112 1.64 -1.98 3.77
N GLN A 113 1.84 -2.99 2.95
CA GLN A 113 0.85 -4.01 2.62
C GLN A 113 1.10 -5.22 3.50
N VAL A 114 0.04 -5.78 4.07
CA VAL A 114 0.11 -6.92 4.98
C VAL A 114 -0.86 -8.00 4.51
N ASP A 115 -0.35 -9.21 4.32
CA ASP A 115 -1.13 -10.41 4.01
C ASP A 115 -1.47 -11.12 5.32
N ARG A 116 -2.75 -11.26 5.64
CA ARG A 116 -3.23 -11.88 6.89
C ARG A 116 -2.99 -13.39 6.96
N ILE A 117 -2.87 -14.06 5.80
CA ILE A 117 -2.70 -15.52 5.74
C ILE A 117 -1.22 -15.89 5.86
N THR A 118 -0.39 -15.23 5.06
CA THR A 118 1.06 -15.54 5.03
C THR A 118 1.86 -14.76 6.06
N GLY A 119 1.29 -13.73 6.68
CA GLY A 119 2.01 -12.82 7.57
C GLY A 119 3.07 -11.99 6.84
N HIS A 120 3.05 -11.95 5.51
CA HIS A 120 4.01 -11.18 4.72
C HIS A 120 3.74 -9.69 4.81
N ILE A 121 4.78 -8.91 5.04
CA ILE A 121 4.73 -7.45 5.14
C ILE A 121 5.64 -6.88 4.08
N THR A 122 5.07 -6.06 3.18
CA THR A 122 5.81 -5.43 2.08
C THR A 122 5.66 -3.92 2.16
N ALA A 123 6.75 -3.18 2.01
CA ALA A 123 6.68 -1.73 1.84
C ALA A 123 6.11 -1.41 0.44
N LEU A 124 5.11 -0.53 0.41
CA LEU A 124 4.52 -0.09 -0.84
C LEU A 124 5.38 0.98 -1.50
N HIS A 125 5.60 0.82 -2.79
CA HIS A 125 6.15 1.87 -3.62
C HIS A 125 5.00 2.69 -4.22
N LEU A 126 4.89 3.94 -3.80
CA LEU A 126 3.90 4.89 -4.28
C LEU A 126 4.62 5.93 -5.16
N PRO A 127 4.38 5.96 -6.48
CA PRO A 127 5.07 6.88 -7.39
C PRO A 127 4.90 8.33 -6.96
N ASP A 128 6.00 9.11 -6.95
CA ASP A 128 6.04 10.54 -6.64
C ASP A 128 5.39 10.95 -5.30
N TYR A 129 5.08 9.99 -4.42
CA TYR A 129 4.42 10.27 -3.14
C TYR A 129 5.32 11.08 -2.21
N ASP A 130 4.79 12.23 -1.79
CA ASP A 130 5.41 13.07 -0.77
C ASP A 130 4.38 13.36 0.34
N PRO A 131 4.62 12.84 1.55
CA PRO A 131 3.70 13.04 2.68
C PRO A 131 3.62 14.50 3.15
N GLN A 132 4.54 15.38 2.74
CA GLN A 132 4.47 16.81 3.02
C GLN A 132 3.51 17.55 2.09
N VAL A 133 3.26 16.99 0.91
CA VAL A 133 2.35 17.57 -0.09
C VAL A 133 0.91 17.14 0.15
N SER A 134 0.68 15.89 0.50
CA SER A 134 -0.67 15.34 0.59
C SER A 134 -0.75 14.11 1.48
N ASP A 135 -1.87 14.00 2.18
CA ASP A 135 -2.29 12.71 2.71
C ASP A 135 -2.75 11.79 1.57
N LEU A 136 -2.51 10.49 1.77
CA LEU A 136 -2.99 9.47 0.86
C LEU A 136 -4.35 8.97 1.30
N VAL A 137 -5.29 8.86 0.35
CA VAL A 137 -6.64 8.35 0.60
C VAL A 137 -6.88 7.09 -0.20
N TRP A 138 -7.19 6.01 0.52
CA TRP A 138 -7.51 4.71 -0.07
C TRP A 138 -9.01 4.59 -0.40
N PHE A 139 -9.29 3.92 -1.49
CA PHE A 139 -10.60 3.41 -1.86
C PHE A 139 -10.45 2.07 -2.54
N ARG A 140 -10.94 0.98 -1.94
CA ARG A 140 -10.66 -0.39 -2.37
C ARG A 140 -9.14 -0.62 -2.46
N ASP A 141 -8.64 -1.00 -3.63
CA ASP A 141 -7.24 -1.23 -3.98
C ASP A 141 -6.55 -0.02 -4.63
N TYR A 142 -7.22 1.14 -4.66
CA TYR A 142 -6.69 2.38 -5.24
C TYR A 142 -6.29 3.40 -4.18
N ALA A 143 -5.18 4.06 -4.43
CA ALA A 143 -4.69 5.18 -3.64
C ALA A 143 -4.74 6.47 -4.47
N ALA A 144 -5.31 7.55 -3.92
CA ALA A 144 -5.30 8.88 -4.53
C ALA A 144 -4.55 9.87 -3.65
N TYR A 145 -3.64 10.64 -4.24
CA TYR A 145 -2.81 11.63 -3.56
C TYR A 145 -2.21 12.63 -4.55
N CYS A 146 -1.71 13.76 -4.04
CA CYS A 146 -0.78 14.57 -4.79
C CYS A 146 0.66 14.17 -4.41
N GLY A 147 1.55 14.32 -5.36
CA GLY A 147 2.98 14.05 -5.20
C GLY A 147 3.83 15.07 -5.92
N ILE A 148 5.14 14.84 -5.90
CA ILE A 148 6.12 15.68 -6.58
C ILE A 148 6.81 14.88 -7.67
N ALA A 149 6.58 15.23 -8.93
CA ALA A 149 7.33 14.66 -10.04
C ALA A 149 8.71 15.29 -10.11
N THR A 150 9.75 14.47 -10.02
CA THR A 150 11.15 14.90 -10.13
C THR A 150 11.70 14.75 -11.53
N THR A 151 10.94 14.13 -12.44
CA THR A 151 11.34 13.88 -13.83
C THR A 151 10.68 14.87 -14.79
N GLY A 152 11.32 15.12 -15.91
CA GLY A 152 10.83 16.05 -16.94
C GLY A 152 10.90 17.51 -16.46
N LYS A 153 9.79 18.25 -16.63
CA LYS A 153 9.69 19.65 -16.14
C LYS A 153 9.47 19.75 -14.64
N GLY A 154 9.23 18.61 -13.97
CA GLY A 154 8.85 18.58 -12.56
C GLY A 154 7.47 19.19 -12.28
N GLY A 155 7.08 19.22 -11.02
CA GLY A 155 5.85 19.87 -10.57
C GLY A 155 5.01 19.02 -9.63
N VAL A 156 3.89 19.59 -9.19
CA VAL A 156 2.91 18.87 -8.39
C VAL A 156 2.05 18.01 -9.31
N VAL A 157 1.95 16.73 -8.99
CA VAL A 157 1.21 15.74 -9.78
C VAL A 157 0.03 15.18 -8.99
N ALA A 158 -1.10 15.03 -9.66
CA ALA A 158 -2.19 14.18 -9.22
C ALA A 158 -1.86 12.73 -9.57
N VAL A 159 -1.94 11.84 -8.59
CA VAL A 159 -1.64 10.42 -8.77
C VAL A 159 -2.81 9.58 -8.29
N ILE A 160 -3.20 8.60 -9.13
CA ILE A 160 -4.06 7.49 -8.71
C ILE A 160 -3.29 6.21 -9.05
N ALA A 161 -2.93 5.46 -8.01
CA ALA A 161 -2.16 4.23 -8.11
C ALA A 161 -3.00 3.04 -7.65
N GLU A 162 -2.91 1.93 -8.36
CA GLU A 162 -3.51 0.66 -7.98
C GLU A 162 -2.50 -0.16 -7.17
N LEU A 163 -2.97 -0.80 -6.12
CA LEU A 163 -2.13 -1.64 -5.27
C LEU A 163 -1.55 -2.81 -6.08
N GLY A 164 -0.23 -3.00 -5.98
CA GLY A 164 0.48 -4.04 -6.73
C GLY A 164 0.83 -3.65 -8.17
N SER A 165 0.34 -2.54 -8.68
CA SER A 165 0.74 -2.02 -10.00
C SER A 165 2.03 -1.21 -9.91
N HIS A 166 2.92 -1.39 -10.88
CA HIS A 166 4.15 -0.58 -11.01
C HIS A 166 3.92 0.79 -11.65
N LYS A 167 2.78 0.97 -12.33
CA LYS A 167 2.45 2.21 -13.04
C LYS A 167 1.16 2.79 -12.47
N PRO A 168 1.11 4.09 -12.19
CA PRO A 168 -0.14 4.73 -11.79
C PRO A 168 -1.13 4.74 -12.95
N ILE A 169 -2.42 4.65 -12.62
CA ILE A 169 -3.53 4.78 -13.59
C ILE A 169 -3.63 6.24 -14.06
N VAL A 170 -3.45 7.16 -13.11
CA VAL A 170 -3.42 8.60 -13.38
C VAL A 170 -2.13 9.16 -12.81
N GLN A 171 -1.42 9.92 -13.66
CA GLN A 171 -0.27 10.74 -13.26
C GLN A 171 -0.29 11.99 -14.13
N LYS A 172 -0.77 13.10 -13.57
CA LYS A 172 -0.97 14.35 -14.30
C LYS A 172 -0.41 15.52 -13.51
N ILE A 173 0.39 16.37 -14.16
CA ILE A 173 0.85 17.63 -13.57
C ILE A 173 -0.38 18.54 -13.38
N ILE A 174 -0.61 18.99 -12.15
CA ILE A 174 -1.69 19.91 -11.77
C ILE A 174 -1.18 21.30 -11.43
N ALA A 175 0.12 21.42 -11.13
CA ALA A 175 0.80 22.71 -10.99
C ALA A 175 2.26 22.58 -11.41
N PRO A 176 2.88 23.67 -11.91
CA PRO A 176 4.31 23.69 -12.17
C PRO A 176 5.10 23.55 -10.85
N TRP A 177 6.41 23.34 -10.97
CA TRP A 177 7.30 23.36 -9.81
C TRP A 177 7.16 24.71 -9.09
N PRO A 178 7.00 24.73 -7.75
CA PRO A 178 6.91 25.98 -7.01
C PRO A 178 8.21 26.78 -7.14
N GLU A 179 8.09 28.09 -7.16
CA GLU A 179 9.25 28.99 -7.08
C GLU A 179 10.04 28.70 -5.79
N PRO A 180 11.37 28.91 -5.78
CA PRO A 180 12.23 28.57 -4.64
C PRO A 180 11.79 29.17 -3.30
N ASP A 181 11.20 30.37 -3.35
CA ASP A 181 10.72 31.10 -2.16
C ASP A 181 9.23 30.85 -1.85
N ALA A 182 8.56 30.03 -2.66
CA ALA A 182 7.16 29.71 -2.44
C ALA A 182 7.00 28.72 -1.27
N LYS A 183 5.87 28.83 -0.56
CA LYS A 183 5.51 27.84 0.44
C LYS A 183 5.39 26.46 -0.23
N HIS A 184 5.79 25.43 0.51
CA HIS A 184 5.66 24.06 0.03
C HIS A 184 4.21 23.80 -0.44
N PRO A 185 4.01 23.22 -1.64
CA PRO A 185 2.67 22.98 -2.15
C PRO A 185 1.96 21.96 -1.26
N VAL A 186 0.72 22.22 -0.93
CA VAL A 186 -0.13 21.34 -0.13
C VAL A 186 -1.42 21.06 -0.89
N CYS A 187 -1.79 19.81 -0.99
CA CYS A 187 -3.07 19.40 -1.54
C CYS A 187 -4.08 19.10 -0.43
N ALA A 188 -5.32 19.44 -0.69
CA ALA A 188 -6.42 18.96 0.12
C ALA A 188 -6.51 17.43 0.05
N ARG A 189 -7.09 16.83 1.07
CA ARG A 189 -7.33 15.38 1.10
C ARG A 189 -8.16 14.96 -0.10
N ALA A 190 -7.74 13.92 -0.84
CA ALA A 190 -8.46 13.43 -2.01
C ALA A 190 -9.88 12.97 -1.65
N ILE A 191 -10.83 13.22 -2.56
CA ILE A 191 -12.24 12.85 -2.39
C ILE A 191 -12.59 11.78 -3.40
N TRP A 192 -13.10 10.63 -2.92
CA TRP A 192 -13.57 9.55 -3.76
C TRP A 192 -15.08 9.59 -3.96
N GLN A 193 -15.51 9.45 -5.22
CA GLN A 193 -16.87 9.14 -5.64
C GLN A 193 -16.94 7.68 -6.06
N ARG A 194 -18.01 6.99 -5.65
CA ARG A 194 -18.13 5.53 -5.87
C ARG A 194 -18.72 5.18 -7.23
N THR A 195 -19.70 5.93 -7.70
CA THR A 195 -20.45 5.64 -8.93
C THR A 195 -20.69 6.90 -9.72
N PRO A 196 -20.07 7.09 -10.89
CA PRO A 196 -18.92 6.32 -11.38
C PRO A 196 -17.70 6.49 -10.45
N MET A 197 -16.74 5.56 -10.53
CA MET A 197 -15.56 5.63 -9.68
C MET A 197 -14.66 6.78 -10.13
N ARG A 198 -14.51 7.79 -9.26
CA ARG A 198 -13.74 9.01 -9.53
C ARG A 198 -12.96 9.43 -8.29
N ALA A 199 -11.80 10.04 -8.53
CA ALA A 199 -11.06 10.73 -7.49
C ALA A 199 -10.89 12.20 -7.86
N THR A 200 -11.17 13.09 -6.90
CA THR A 200 -10.92 14.52 -7.01
C THR A 200 -9.74 14.89 -6.15
N LEU A 201 -8.74 15.52 -6.78
CA LEU A 201 -7.54 16.04 -6.12
C LEU A 201 -7.50 17.55 -6.35
N GLN A 202 -7.06 18.29 -5.32
CA GLN A 202 -7.03 19.74 -5.36
C GLN A 202 -5.82 20.28 -4.65
N LEU A 203 -5.01 21.06 -5.35
CA LEU A 203 -3.98 21.89 -4.73
C LEU A 203 -4.64 23.01 -3.94
N THR A 204 -4.14 23.30 -2.75
CA THR A 204 -4.68 24.41 -1.93
C THR A 204 -4.59 25.74 -2.70
N GLY A 205 -5.73 26.41 -2.85
CA GLY A 205 -5.85 27.61 -3.68
C GLY A 205 -5.97 27.37 -5.18
N GLY A 206 -5.89 26.10 -5.64
CA GLY A 206 -6.06 25.71 -7.04
C GLY A 206 -7.48 25.21 -7.36
N GLN A 207 -7.73 24.94 -8.63
CA GLN A 207 -8.96 24.31 -9.08
C GLN A 207 -8.94 22.80 -8.81
N PRO A 208 -10.09 22.17 -8.46
CA PRO A 208 -10.18 20.74 -8.31
C PRO A 208 -10.01 20.03 -9.65
N ALA A 209 -9.25 18.94 -9.65
CA ALA A 209 -9.08 18.07 -10.80
C ALA A 209 -9.71 16.70 -10.49
N THR A 210 -10.70 16.31 -11.30
CA THR A 210 -11.43 15.04 -11.13
C THR A 210 -11.06 14.09 -12.26
N TYR A 211 -10.75 12.85 -11.88
CA TYR A 211 -10.32 11.80 -12.80
C TYR A 211 -11.25 10.59 -12.67
N ASP A 212 -11.71 10.08 -13.80
CA ASP A 212 -12.39 8.79 -13.87
C ASP A 212 -11.35 7.67 -13.69
N VAL A 213 -11.64 6.74 -12.79
CA VAL A 213 -10.80 5.59 -12.58
C VAL A 213 -11.36 4.44 -13.41
N VAL A 214 -10.78 4.26 -14.59
CA VAL A 214 -11.10 3.14 -15.49
C VAL A 214 -10.05 2.06 -15.21
N GLY A 215 -10.31 1.22 -14.22
CA GLY A 215 -9.49 0.04 -13.94
C GLY A 215 -10.01 -1.18 -14.70
N THR A 216 -9.18 -2.19 -14.83
CA THR A 216 -9.64 -3.54 -15.20
C THR A 216 -10.39 -4.09 -14.00
N ILE A 217 -11.65 -3.74 -13.87
CA ILE A 217 -12.54 -4.36 -12.89
C ILE A 217 -12.72 -5.80 -13.36
N SER A 218 -12.09 -6.77 -12.71
CA SER A 218 -12.65 -8.11 -12.68
C SER A 218 -13.97 -7.97 -11.94
N LEU A 219 -15.05 -7.89 -12.69
CA LEU A 219 -16.40 -8.03 -12.19
C LEU A 219 -16.43 -9.38 -11.47
N ILE A 220 -16.39 -9.37 -10.15
CA ILE A 220 -16.99 -10.45 -9.39
C ILE A 220 -18.47 -10.19 -9.60
N GLU A 221 -19.06 -10.85 -10.59
CA GLU A 221 -20.49 -10.99 -10.70
C GLU A 221 -20.92 -11.70 -9.41
N ASP A 222 -21.62 -10.99 -8.54
CA ASP A 222 -22.42 -11.60 -7.50
C ASP A 222 -23.56 -12.36 -8.24
N ASP A 223 -23.31 -13.65 -8.50
CA ASP A 223 -24.31 -14.60 -9.01
C ASP A 223 -25.39 -14.88 -7.94
N ASN A 224 -26.01 -13.85 -7.41
CA ASN A 224 -27.06 -14.00 -6.40
C ASN A 224 -28.40 -13.39 -6.83
N ASP A 225 -28.65 -13.25 -8.12
CA ASP A 225 -29.99 -13.07 -8.65
C ASP A 225 -30.61 -14.43 -8.95
N GLY A 226 -30.91 -15.18 -7.88
CA GLY A 226 -31.84 -16.27 -7.95
C GLY A 226 -33.25 -15.72 -8.25
N PRO A 227 -34.02 -16.30 -9.17
CA PRO A 227 -35.38 -15.85 -9.43
C PRO A 227 -36.24 -16.09 -8.20
N ASP A 228 -36.86 -15.03 -7.69
CA ASP A 228 -38.00 -15.10 -6.78
C ASP A 228 -39.20 -15.74 -7.54
N ASP A 229 -39.53 -16.99 -7.16
CA ASP A 229 -40.82 -17.62 -7.43
C ASP A 229 -41.77 -17.41 -6.23
#